data_8da3f425ac4acdc9ab751d9f9b30014f
#
_entry.id   8da3f425ac4acdc9ab751d9f9b30014f
#
_cell.length_a   1.000
_cell.length_b   1.000
_cell.length_c   1.000
_cell.angle_alpha   90.00
_cell.angle_beta   90.00
_cell.angle_gamma   90.00
#
_symmetry.space_group_name_H-M   'P 1'
#
loop_
_entity.id
_entity.type
_entity.pdbx_description
1 polymer ?
#
loop_
_entity_poly.entity_id
_entity_poly.type
_entity_poly.pdbx_seq_one_letter_code
_entity_poly.pdbx_strand_id
1 'polypeptide(L)'
;MRTLKSLMMMGLFLAATGLAVYPATVNSGESLVKEMHGRYAASWYPAVTFTQKSTTYNPDGTTKVETWYEAASLPGKLRIDIGPPKDGNGYLLVDGNVSVFKEGQLKTNVPQVNMLLVLGFDVYKQTPEATLAIAKKEGFDPAKFHEDTWEGKPVYVFGADKGDLKSKQFWVEKDRMLFVRLLEPDRTDPNKLQDIRFADYRKLGGGWIAALVEVYVDAKKVFSEEYTEINGDVKLDPAVFDPRQFTSAHWEKP
;
A
#
# COMPACT_ATOMS: atom_id res chain seq x y z
N MET A 1 -22.92 71.80 -35.09
CA MET A 1 -21.61 71.17 -35.10
C MET A 1 -21.47 70.41 -33.79
N ARG A 2 -21.62 69.08 -33.83
CA ARG A 2 -21.46 68.21 -32.65
C ARG A 2 -20.29 67.28 -32.96
N THR A 3 -19.19 67.39 -32.22
CA THR A 3 -18.00 66.60 -32.33
C THR A 3 -18.20 65.31 -31.58
N LEU A 4 -18.12 64.19 -32.28
CA LEU A 4 -18.17 62.81 -31.75
C LEU A 4 -16.77 62.40 -31.20
N LYS A 5 -16.63 62.14 -29.89
CA LYS A 5 -15.42 61.60 -29.29
C LYS A 5 -15.47 60.08 -29.37
N SER A 6 -14.58 59.52 -30.14
CA SER A 6 -14.37 58.09 -30.25
C SER A 6 -13.62 57.61 -29.01
N LEU A 7 -14.22 56.67 -28.23
CA LEU A 7 -13.59 56.00 -27.07
C LEU A 7 -12.97 54.69 -27.55
N MET A 8 -11.66 54.66 -27.58
CA MET A 8 -10.89 53.47 -27.98
C MET A 8 -10.74 52.55 -26.75
N MET A 9 -11.46 51.44 -26.74
CA MET A 9 -11.43 50.45 -25.68
C MET A 9 -10.30 49.44 -25.98
N MET A 10 -9.19 49.55 -25.24
CA MET A 10 -8.02 48.68 -25.36
C MET A 10 -8.29 47.44 -24.53
N GLY A 11 -8.64 46.34 -25.19
CA GLY A 11 -8.82 45.02 -24.55
C GLY A 11 -7.48 44.42 -24.15
N LEU A 12 -7.32 44.24 -22.86
CA LEU A 12 -6.14 43.50 -22.29
C LEU A 12 -6.36 42.00 -22.44
N PHE A 13 -5.68 41.36 -23.40
CA PHE A 13 -5.63 39.91 -23.50
C PHE A 13 -4.65 39.37 -22.44
N LEU A 14 -5.14 38.84 -21.35
CA LEU A 14 -4.35 38.00 -20.47
C LEU A 14 -4.12 36.62 -21.15
N ALA A 15 -2.96 36.42 -21.69
CA ALA A 15 -2.51 35.10 -22.12
C ALA A 15 -2.23 34.23 -20.88
N ALA A 16 -3.16 33.33 -20.55
CA ALA A 16 -2.91 32.29 -19.55
C ALA A 16 -1.88 31.29 -20.13
N THR A 17 -0.62 31.44 -19.76
CA THR A 17 0.40 30.43 -20.02
C THR A 17 0.14 29.24 -19.11
N GLY A 18 -0.63 28.28 -19.61
CA GLY A 18 -0.74 26.96 -18.98
C GLY A 18 0.64 26.30 -18.96
N LEU A 19 1.25 26.17 -17.77
CA LEU A 19 2.41 25.34 -17.59
C LEU A 19 1.99 23.89 -17.92
N ALA A 20 2.46 23.37 -19.04
CA ALA A 20 2.33 21.94 -19.34
C ALA A 20 3.13 21.19 -18.30
N VAL A 21 2.45 20.55 -17.34
CA VAL A 21 3.08 19.61 -16.42
C VAL A 21 3.42 18.36 -17.25
N TYR A 22 4.65 18.28 -17.71
CA TYR A 22 5.14 17.05 -18.30
C TYR A 22 5.20 16.00 -17.19
N PRO A 23 4.69 14.78 -17.44
CA PRO A 23 4.85 13.69 -16.47
C PRO A 23 6.33 13.48 -16.21
N ALA A 24 6.71 13.41 -14.93
CA ALA A 24 8.11 13.19 -14.56
C ALA A 24 8.59 11.87 -15.16
N THR A 25 9.75 11.90 -15.83
CA THR A 25 10.33 10.67 -16.41
C THR A 25 10.80 9.77 -15.29
N VAL A 26 10.17 8.60 -15.14
CA VAL A 26 10.60 7.57 -14.19
C VAL A 26 11.76 6.79 -14.79
N ASN A 27 12.97 7.00 -14.28
CA ASN A 27 14.21 6.41 -14.77
C ASN A 27 15.10 5.82 -13.66
N SER A 28 14.62 5.80 -12.43
CA SER A 28 15.30 5.26 -11.27
C SER A 28 14.31 4.84 -10.20
N GLY A 29 14.73 4.03 -9.24
CA GLY A 29 13.91 3.68 -8.09
C GLY A 29 13.48 4.88 -7.26
N GLU A 30 14.35 5.90 -7.15
CA GLU A 30 14.01 7.14 -6.46
C GLU A 30 12.89 7.91 -7.19
N SER A 31 13.01 8.08 -8.52
CA SER A 31 11.98 8.74 -9.30
C SER A 31 10.67 7.95 -9.33
N LEU A 32 10.71 6.61 -9.26
CA LEU A 32 9.52 5.77 -9.12
C LEU A 32 8.75 6.07 -7.84
N VAL A 33 9.41 6.04 -6.69
CA VAL A 33 8.78 6.31 -5.39
C VAL A 33 8.24 7.75 -5.32
N LYS A 34 8.98 8.72 -5.88
CA LYS A 34 8.51 10.10 -6.00
C LYS A 34 7.25 10.21 -6.85
N GLU A 35 7.16 9.50 -7.97
CA GLU A 35 5.99 9.52 -8.84
C GLU A 35 4.79 8.83 -8.18
N MET A 36 4.97 7.67 -7.50
CA MET A 36 3.90 7.02 -6.74
C MET A 36 3.30 7.97 -5.70
N HIS A 37 4.14 8.61 -4.90
CA HIS A 37 3.71 9.60 -3.92
C HIS A 37 3.07 10.82 -4.58
N GLY A 38 3.76 11.46 -5.52
CA GLY A 38 3.32 12.70 -6.15
C GLY A 38 1.96 12.59 -6.82
N ARG A 39 1.64 11.43 -7.40
CA ARG A 39 0.36 11.18 -8.06
C ARG A 39 -0.83 11.17 -7.12
N TYR A 40 -0.62 10.77 -5.85
CA TYR A 40 -1.72 10.47 -4.94
C TYR A 40 -1.68 11.20 -3.59
N ALA A 41 -0.58 11.84 -3.21
CA ALA A 41 -0.39 12.39 -1.86
C ALA A 41 -1.52 13.31 -1.38
N ALA A 42 -2.08 14.12 -2.29
CA ALA A 42 -3.17 15.03 -1.97
C ALA A 42 -4.55 14.37 -1.92
N SER A 43 -4.74 13.22 -2.57
CA SER A 43 -6.06 12.63 -2.80
C SER A 43 -6.23 11.22 -2.20
N TRP A 44 -5.13 10.53 -1.85
CA TRP A 44 -5.22 9.20 -1.21
C TRP A 44 -5.92 9.29 0.14
N TYR A 45 -6.75 8.32 0.44
CA TYR A 45 -7.46 8.24 1.71
C TYR A 45 -6.48 8.19 2.91
N PRO A 46 -6.80 8.91 4.01
CA PRO A 46 -5.95 8.92 5.20
C PRO A 46 -6.18 7.70 6.11
N ALA A 47 -7.33 7.06 5.96
CA ALA A 47 -7.70 5.88 6.72
C ALA A 47 -8.59 4.97 5.87
N VAL A 48 -8.62 3.69 6.20
CA VAL A 48 -9.49 2.71 5.55
C VAL A 48 -9.83 1.61 6.53
N THR A 49 -11.04 1.06 6.41
CA THR A 49 -11.45 -0.18 7.07
C THR A 49 -11.99 -1.16 6.04
N PHE A 50 -11.83 -2.45 6.31
CA PHE A 50 -12.37 -3.50 5.47
C PHE A 50 -12.50 -4.82 6.24
N THR A 51 -13.37 -5.68 5.73
CA THR A 51 -13.47 -7.07 6.16
C THR A 51 -12.67 -7.93 5.19
N GLN A 52 -11.81 -8.78 5.71
CA GLN A 52 -10.95 -9.66 4.95
C GLN A 52 -11.38 -11.11 5.13
N LYS A 53 -11.62 -11.82 4.03
CA LYS A 53 -11.66 -13.26 3.99
C LYS A 53 -10.25 -13.77 3.75
N SER A 54 -9.65 -14.39 4.77
CA SER A 54 -8.31 -14.98 4.75
C SER A 54 -8.41 -16.47 4.47
N THR A 55 -7.74 -16.95 3.43
CA THR A 55 -7.70 -18.38 3.08
C THR A 55 -6.27 -18.88 3.13
N THR A 56 -5.99 -19.81 4.04
CA THR A 56 -4.73 -20.56 4.07
C THR A 56 -4.88 -21.84 3.27
N TYR A 57 -3.91 -22.12 2.40
CA TYR A 57 -3.85 -23.34 1.58
C TYR A 57 -2.79 -24.28 2.16
N ASN A 58 -3.21 -25.39 2.75
CA ASN A 58 -2.32 -26.35 3.39
C ASN A 58 -1.64 -27.29 2.37
N PRO A 59 -0.45 -27.83 2.66
CA PRO A 59 0.23 -28.77 1.77
C PRO A 59 -0.54 -30.05 1.45
N ASP A 60 -1.47 -30.45 2.33
CA ASP A 60 -2.33 -31.63 2.17
C ASP A 60 -3.56 -31.37 1.26
N GLY A 61 -3.66 -30.15 0.70
CA GLY A 61 -4.75 -29.73 -0.17
C GLY A 61 -5.99 -29.22 0.57
N THR A 62 -6.00 -29.22 1.90
CA THR A 62 -7.07 -28.60 2.67
C THR A 62 -6.93 -27.08 2.74
N THR A 63 -8.02 -26.39 3.05
CA THR A 63 -8.00 -24.94 3.26
C THR A 63 -8.57 -24.58 4.63
N LYS A 64 -8.01 -23.52 5.24
CA LYS A 64 -8.58 -22.88 6.43
C LYS A 64 -9.05 -21.48 6.02
N VAL A 65 -10.31 -21.17 6.30
CA VAL A 65 -10.88 -19.85 6.03
C VAL A 65 -11.16 -19.15 7.35
N GLU A 66 -10.76 -17.89 7.45
CA GLU A 66 -10.99 -17.02 8.62
C GLU A 66 -11.49 -15.66 8.13
N THR A 67 -12.31 -15.01 8.95
CA THR A 67 -12.67 -13.60 8.74
C THR A 67 -11.79 -12.73 9.62
N TRP A 68 -11.14 -11.75 9.03
CA TRP A 68 -10.35 -10.74 9.72
C TRP A 68 -11.01 -9.38 9.53
N TYR A 69 -10.86 -8.50 10.49
CA TYR A 69 -11.35 -7.12 10.42
C TYR A 69 -10.18 -6.18 10.53
N GLU A 70 -10.07 -5.26 9.59
CA GLU A 70 -8.89 -4.43 9.47
C GLU A 70 -9.21 -2.94 9.46
N ALA A 71 -8.38 -2.18 10.16
CA ALA A 71 -8.41 -0.73 10.19
C ALA A 71 -7.00 -0.18 10.02
N ALA A 72 -6.80 0.68 9.01
CA ALA A 72 -5.54 1.36 8.79
C ALA A 72 -5.68 2.87 8.93
N SER A 73 -4.70 3.52 9.56
CA SER A 73 -4.51 4.96 9.59
C SER A 73 -3.13 5.29 9.04
N LEU A 74 -3.10 5.94 7.88
CA LEU A 74 -1.90 6.10 7.07
C LEU A 74 -1.19 7.42 7.34
N PRO A 75 0.14 7.42 7.40
CA PRO A 75 1.00 6.24 7.29
C PRO A 75 1.22 5.49 8.59
N GLY A 76 1.65 4.23 8.49
CA GLY A 76 2.35 3.48 9.55
C GLY A 76 1.48 2.77 10.57
N LYS A 77 0.15 2.76 10.45
CA LYS A 77 -0.72 2.10 11.44
C LYS A 77 -1.71 1.16 10.77
N LEU A 78 -1.70 -0.09 11.24
CA LEU A 78 -2.65 -1.13 10.83
C LEU A 78 -3.03 -1.97 12.05
N ARG A 79 -4.33 -2.15 12.25
CA ARG A 79 -4.90 -3.10 13.20
C ARG A 79 -5.58 -4.22 12.42
N ILE A 80 -5.34 -5.44 12.86
CA ILE A 80 -5.94 -6.67 12.34
C ILE A 80 -6.56 -7.42 13.51
N ASP A 81 -7.88 -7.58 13.50
CA ASP A 81 -8.60 -8.44 14.43
C ASP A 81 -8.91 -9.77 13.72
N ILE A 82 -8.43 -10.89 14.24
CA ILE A 82 -8.64 -12.24 13.71
C ILE A 82 -9.87 -12.84 14.37
N GLY A 83 -10.92 -13.06 13.58
CA GLY A 83 -12.24 -13.40 14.11
C GLY A 83 -12.89 -12.22 14.84
N PRO A 84 -13.90 -12.47 15.67
CA PRO A 84 -14.61 -11.43 16.38
C PRO A 84 -13.65 -10.56 17.23
N PRO A 85 -13.66 -9.22 17.13
CA PRO A 85 -12.76 -8.33 17.88
C PRO A 85 -12.78 -8.55 19.38
N LYS A 86 -13.93 -8.95 19.93
CA LYS A 86 -14.09 -9.29 21.36
C LYS A 86 -13.22 -10.46 21.84
N ASP A 87 -12.79 -11.32 20.94
CA ASP A 87 -11.95 -12.49 21.27
C ASP A 87 -10.48 -12.07 21.51
N GLY A 88 -10.12 -10.83 21.14
CA GLY A 88 -8.82 -10.24 21.42
C GLY A 88 -7.66 -10.93 20.72
N ASN A 89 -7.90 -11.54 19.55
CA ASN A 89 -6.84 -12.14 18.73
C ASN A 89 -6.50 -11.21 17.57
N GLY A 90 -5.21 -10.98 17.32
CA GLY A 90 -4.84 -10.16 16.17
C GLY A 90 -3.46 -9.53 16.26
N TYR A 91 -3.26 -8.55 15.41
CA TYR A 91 -2.02 -7.82 15.26
C TYR A 91 -2.26 -6.31 15.34
N LEU A 92 -1.27 -5.63 15.86
CA LEU A 92 -1.19 -4.17 15.80
C LEU A 92 0.17 -3.78 15.25
N LEU A 93 0.17 -3.16 14.09
CA LEU A 93 1.34 -2.63 13.44
C LEU A 93 1.33 -1.12 13.64
N VAL A 94 2.32 -0.59 14.34
CA VAL A 94 2.42 0.85 14.64
C VAL A 94 3.87 1.29 14.54
N ASP A 95 4.11 2.23 13.66
CA ASP A 95 5.40 2.91 13.49
C ASP A 95 6.60 1.94 13.44
N GLY A 96 6.47 0.87 12.65
CA GLY A 96 7.52 -0.13 12.44
C GLY A 96 7.68 -1.18 13.53
N ASN A 97 6.68 -1.32 14.42
CA ASN A 97 6.60 -2.40 15.40
C ASN A 97 5.36 -3.27 15.14
N VAL A 98 5.48 -4.55 15.41
CA VAL A 98 4.37 -5.52 15.38
C VAL A 98 4.12 -6.02 16.79
N SER A 99 2.90 -5.80 17.28
CA SER A 99 2.37 -6.40 18.50
C SER A 99 1.44 -7.53 18.14
N VAL A 100 1.60 -8.69 18.76
CA VAL A 100 0.75 -9.88 18.59
C VAL A 100 -0.10 -10.07 19.82
N PHE A 101 -1.41 -10.21 19.63
CA PHE A 101 -2.38 -10.44 20.71
C PHE A 101 -3.03 -11.81 20.56
N LYS A 102 -3.24 -12.47 21.68
CA LYS A 102 -4.00 -13.71 21.79
C LYS A 102 -4.86 -13.66 23.05
N GLU A 103 -6.16 -13.85 22.90
CA GLU A 103 -7.12 -13.82 24.00
C GLU A 103 -6.98 -12.52 24.84
N GLY A 104 -6.82 -11.39 24.17
CA GLY A 104 -6.64 -10.07 24.78
C GLY A 104 -5.28 -9.80 25.40
N GLN A 105 -4.38 -10.76 25.40
CA GLN A 105 -3.06 -10.63 26.00
C GLN A 105 -2.00 -10.34 24.96
N LEU A 106 -1.16 -9.33 25.20
CA LEU A 106 0.03 -9.07 24.41
C LEU A 106 1.03 -10.22 24.56
N LYS A 107 1.34 -10.92 23.48
CA LYS A 107 2.31 -12.04 23.47
C LYS A 107 3.68 -11.58 22.98
N THR A 108 3.72 -10.64 22.03
CA THR A 108 4.98 -10.19 21.41
C THR A 108 4.83 -8.74 21.00
N ASN A 109 5.90 -7.97 21.16
CA ASN A 109 6.05 -6.64 20.57
C ASN A 109 7.49 -6.51 20.09
N VAL A 110 7.68 -6.49 18.76
CA VAL A 110 9.01 -6.49 18.15
C VAL A 110 9.11 -5.48 17.02
N PRO A 111 10.29 -4.87 16.80
CA PRO A 111 10.54 -4.08 15.60
C PRO A 111 10.42 -4.98 14.36
N GLN A 112 9.46 -4.68 13.51
CA GLN A 112 9.25 -5.38 12.24
C GLN A 112 8.45 -4.49 11.31
N VAL A 113 9.00 -4.22 10.12
CA VAL A 113 8.30 -3.49 9.08
C VAL A 113 7.43 -4.46 8.26
N ASN A 114 6.20 -4.05 7.98
CA ASN A 114 5.34 -4.73 7.02
C ASN A 114 5.42 -4.01 5.67
N MET A 115 6.15 -4.62 4.72
CA MET A 115 6.34 -4.03 3.40
C MET A 115 5.04 -3.96 2.58
N LEU A 116 4.02 -4.76 2.88
CA LEU A 116 2.72 -4.68 2.21
C LEU A 116 1.96 -3.42 2.64
N LEU A 117 2.04 -3.05 3.93
CA LEU A 117 1.52 -1.77 4.42
C LEU A 117 2.27 -0.60 3.78
N VAL A 118 3.62 -0.66 3.77
CA VAL A 118 4.46 0.40 3.22
C VAL A 118 4.20 0.61 1.72
N LEU A 119 4.22 -0.45 0.92
CA LEU A 119 4.12 -0.35 -0.54
C LEU A 119 2.68 -0.30 -1.07
N GLY A 120 1.73 -0.96 -0.38
CA GLY A 120 0.33 -0.97 -0.77
C GLY A 120 -0.46 0.28 -0.34
N PHE A 121 0.03 0.97 0.72
CA PHE A 121 -0.72 2.06 1.34
C PHE A 121 0.15 3.28 1.65
N ASP A 122 1.18 3.13 2.48
CA ASP A 122 1.92 4.26 3.05
C ASP A 122 2.70 5.07 2.02
N VAL A 123 3.23 4.43 0.97
CA VAL A 123 4.00 5.07 -0.11
C VAL A 123 3.26 6.24 -0.76
N TYR A 124 1.93 6.22 -0.71
CA TYR A 124 1.09 7.28 -1.26
C TYR A 124 0.84 8.43 -0.27
N LYS A 125 1.21 8.29 1.01
CA LYS A 125 0.98 9.28 2.07
C LYS A 125 2.23 9.76 2.78
N GLN A 126 3.20 8.87 3.03
CA GLN A 126 4.48 9.25 3.64
C GLN A 126 5.43 9.85 2.60
N THR A 127 6.44 10.59 3.05
CA THR A 127 7.40 11.21 2.12
C THR A 127 8.18 10.15 1.34
N PRO A 128 8.58 10.44 0.08
CA PRO A 128 9.41 9.53 -0.71
C PRO A 128 10.69 9.12 0.00
N GLU A 129 11.34 10.05 0.71
CA GLU A 129 12.56 9.81 1.46
C GLU A 129 12.36 8.79 2.59
N ALA A 130 11.22 8.84 3.29
CA ALA A 130 10.87 7.85 4.32
C ALA A 130 10.67 6.45 3.70
N THR A 131 9.93 6.35 2.59
CA THR A 131 9.73 5.09 1.86
C THR A 131 11.06 4.49 1.39
N LEU A 132 11.94 5.31 0.79
CA LEU A 132 13.25 4.87 0.32
C LEU A 132 14.17 4.41 1.45
N ALA A 133 14.16 5.14 2.58
CA ALA A 133 14.93 4.75 3.76
C ALA A 133 14.47 3.40 4.32
N ILE A 134 13.16 3.18 4.40
CA ILE A 134 12.57 1.89 4.80
C ILE A 134 12.99 0.80 3.82
N ALA A 135 12.78 0.99 2.52
CA ALA A 135 13.13 0.00 1.50
C ALA A 135 14.61 -0.41 1.58
N LYS A 136 15.52 0.58 1.69
CA LYS A 136 16.95 0.32 1.85
C LYS A 136 17.25 -0.49 3.13
N LYS A 137 16.65 -0.12 4.26
CA LYS A 137 16.80 -0.84 5.54
C LYS A 137 16.32 -2.28 5.44
N GLU A 138 15.24 -2.51 4.70
CA GLU A 138 14.64 -3.83 4.47
C GLU A 138 15.37 -4.65 3.37
N GLY A 139 16.48 -4.14 2.83
CA GLY A 139 17.36 -4.89 1.93
C GLY A 139 17.05 -4.79 0.44
N PHE A 140 16.23 -3.82 0.02
CA PHE A 140 16.09 -3.50 -1.40
C PHE A 140 17.32 -2.72 -1.87
N ASP A 141 17.84 -3.06 -3.06
CA ASP A 141 18.96 -2.34 -3.67
C ASP A 141 18.44 -1.12 -4.48
N PRO A 142 18.62 0.12 -3.99
CA PRO A 142 18.11 1.30 -4.67
C PRO A 142 18.82 1.62 -6.00
N ALA A 143 19.96 1.01 -6.28
CA ALA A 143 20.68 1.19 -7.54
C ALA A 143 20.08 0.34 -8.67
N LYS A 144 19.26 -0.65 -8.33
CA LYS A 144 18.66 -1.57 -9.29
C LYS A 144 17.24 -1.15 -9.65
N PHE A 145 17.06 -0.86 -10.93
CA PHE A 145 15.79 -0.42 -11.49
C PHE A 145 15.74 -0.80 -12.96
N HIS A 146 14.58 -1.33 -13.41
CA HIS A 146 14.36 -1.60 -14.82
C HIS A 146 12.86 -1.59 -15.16
N GLU A 147 12.57 -1.66 -16.45
CA GLU A 147 11.22 -1.83 -16.97
C GLU A 147 10.98 -3.27 -17.38
N ASP A 148 9.76 -3.76 -17.12
CA ASP A 148 9.34 -5.10 -17.51
C ASP A 148 7.84 -5.15 -17.87
N THR A 149 7.32 -6.35 -18.06
CA THR A 149 5.91 -6.63 -18.30
C THR A 149 5.41 -7.64 -17.26
N TRP A 150 4.28 -7.38 -16.64
CA TRP A 150 3.61 -8.26 -15.69
C TRP A 150 2.14 -8.43 -16.08
N GLU A 151 1.70 -9.67 -16.29
CA GLU A 151 0.32 -9.98 -16.71
C GLU A 151 -0.15 -9.15 -17.91
N GLY A 152 0.76 -8.95 -18.88
CA GLY A 152 0.49 -8.19 -20.12
C GLY A 152 0.53 -6.65 -19.94
N LYS A 153 0.83 -6.14 -18.74
CA LYS A 153 0.91 -4.71 -18.45
C LYS A 153 2.35 -4.25 -18.24
N PRO A 154 2.71 -3.04 -18.73
CA PRO A 154 4.01 -2.46 -18.45
C PRO A 154 4.19 -2.15 -16.96
N VAL A 155 5.34 -2.51 -16.41
CA VAL A 155 5.69 -2.27 -15.00
C VAL A 155 7.08 -1.66 -14.86
N TYR A 156 7.30 -1.03 -13.73
CA TYR A 156 8.62 -0.70 -13.20
C TYR A 156 8.98 -1.71 -12.11
N VAL A 157 10.25 -2.10 -12.08
CA VAL A 157 10.83 -3.00 -11.08
C VAL A 157 11.92 -2.28 -10.33
N PHE A 158 11.84 -2.29 -8.99
CA PHE A 158 12.80 -1.71 -8.07
C PHE A 158 13.44 -2.81 -7.24
N GLY A 159 14.77 -2.81 -7.10
CA GLY A 159 15.50 -3.69 -6.19
C GLY A 159 16.25 -4.85 -6.88
N ALA A 160 16.04 -5.09 -8.16
CA ALA A 160 16.67 -6.18 -8.89
C ALA A 160 17.08 -5.80 -10.32
N ASP A 161 18.01 -6.55 -10.89
CA ASP A 161 18.34 -6.51 -12.30
C ASP A 161 17.32 -7.29 -13.13
N LYS A 162 17.19 -6.95 -14.41
CA LYS A 162 16.26 -7.63 -15.31
C LYS A 162 16.55 -9.14 -15.40
N GLY A 163 15.51 -9.95 -15.14
CA GLY A 163 15.60 -11.41 -15.13
C GLY A 163 16.03 -12.01 -13.77
N ASP A 164 16.44 -11.21 -12.81
CA ASP A 164 16.66 -11.65 -11.44
C ASP A 164 15.33 -11.68 -10.67
N LEU A 165 14.81 -12.88 -10.41
CA LEU A 165 13.60 -13.09 -9.62
C LEU A 165 13.89 -13.52 -8.15
N LYS A 166 15.17 -13.55 -7.74
CA LYS A 166 15.58 -14.01 -6.41
C LYS A 166 15.87 -12.87 -5.45
N SER A 167 16.40 -11.77 -5.96
CA SER A 167 16.66 -10.56 -5.17
C SER A 167 15.35 -9.92 -4.71
N LYS A 168 15.40 -9.31 -3.55
CA LYS A 168 14.28 -8.57 -2.98
C LYS A 168 13.90 -7.39 -3.88
N GLN A 169 12.66 -7.37 -4.35
CA GLN A 169 12.20 -6.41 -5.34
C GLN A 169 10.69 -6.19 -5.27
N PHE A 170 10.25 -5.00 -5.67
CA PHE A 170 8.84 -4.72 -5.85
C PHE A 170 8.53 -4.16 -7.24
N TRP A 171 7.31 -4.39 -7.69
CA TRP A 171 6.83 -4.10 -9.02
C TRP A 171 5.66 -3.12 -8.96
N VAL A 172 5.66 -2.14 -9.86
CA VAL A 172 4.66 -1.07 -9.92
C VAL A 172 4.10 -0.96 -11.32
N GLU A 173 2.78 -1.06 -11.47
CA GLU A 173 2.08 -0.84 -12.74
C GLU A 173 2.29 0.60 -13.20
N LYS A 174 2.77 0.81 -14.44
CA LYS A 174 3.13 2.14 -14.96
C LYS A 174 1.95 3.08 -15.12
N ASP A 175 0.82 2.58 -15.57
CA ASP A 175 -0.35 3.40 -15.91
C ASP A 175 -0.91 4.12 -14.69
N ARG A 176 -1.11 3.39 -13.61
CA ARG A 176 -1.70 3.93 -12.37
C ARG A 176 -0.69 4.15 -11.25
N MET A 177 0.60 3.82 -11.42
CA MET A 177 1.62 3.85 -10.35
C MET A 177 1.19 3.08 -9.10
N LEU A 178 0.58 1.91 -9.29
CA LEU A 178 0.13 1.06 -8.20
C LEU A 178 1.11 -0.10 -7.98
N PHE A 179 1.43 -0.35 -6.73
CA PHE A 179 2.20 -1.53 -6.32
C PHE A 179 1.43 -2.81 -6.69
N VAL A 180 2.05 -3.75 -7.39
CA VAL A 180 1.35 -4.96 -7.88
C VAL A 180 2.02 -6.26 -7.46
N ARG A 181 3.32 -6.23 -7.09
CA ARG A 181 4.04 -7.48 -6.75
C ARG A 181 5.23 -7.20 -5.84
N LEU A 182 5.45 -8.08 -4.87
CA LEU A 182 6.64 -8.15 -4.05
C LEU A 182 7.28 -9.53 -4.22
N LEU A 183 8.57 -9.57 -4.53
CA LEU A 183 9.38 -10.78 -4.43
C LEU A 183 10.40 -10.61 -3.31
N GLU A 184 10.47 -11.58 -2.42
CA GLU A 184 11.46 -11.63 -1.34
C GLU A 184 11.72 -13.08 -0.91
N PRO A 185 12.85 -13.37 -0.25
CA PRO A 185 13.05 -14.64 0.40
C PRO A 185 11.92 -14.93 1.40
N ASP A 186 11.45 -16.16 1.46
CA ASP A 186 10.44 -16.56 2.44
C ASP A 186 11.00 -16.44 3.86
N ARG A 187 10.19 -15.93 4.79
CA ARG A 187 10.64 -15.64 6.16
C ARG A 187 10.93 -16.88 6.99
N THR A 188 10.32 -18.02 6.65
CA THR A 188 10.49 -19.29 7.36
C THR A 188 11.56 -20.15 6.73
N ASP A 189 11.80 -20.02 5.44
CA ASP A 189 12.83 -20.72 4.69
C ASP A 189 13.44 -19.78 3.64
N PRO A 190 14.55 -19.08 3.95
CA PRO A 190 15.17 -18.10 3.05
C PRO A 190 15.65 -18.67 1.71
N ASN A 191 15.69 -20.02 1.54
CA ASN A 191 15.99 -20.63 0.25
C ASN A 191 14.79 -20.65 -0.69
N LYS A 192 13.60 -20.36 -0.18
CA LYS A 192 12.37 -20.26 -0.96
C LYS A 192 12.05 -18.82 -1.33
N LEU A 193 11.38 -18.68 -2.46
CA LEU A 193 10.90 -17.39 -2.92
C LEU A 193 9.44 -17.17 -2.47
N GLN A 194 9.20 -16.07 -1.78
CA GLN A 194 7.85 -15.55 -1.56
C GLN A 194 7.51 -14.57 -2.68
N ASP A 195 6.36 -14.78 -3.33
CA ASP A 195 5.79 -13.94 -4.39
C ASP A 195 4.41 -13.47 -3.93
N ILE A 196 4.29 -12.18 -3.60
CA ILE A 196 3.05 -11.57 -3.13
C ILE A 196 2.50 -10.68 -4.22
N ARG A 197 1.23 -10.86 -4.55
CA ARG A 197 0.55 -10.21 -5.67
C ARG A 197 -0.64 -9.42 -5.19
N PHE A 198 -0.73 -8.17 -5.61
CA PHE A 198 -1.85 -7.27 -5.37
C PHE A 198 -2.68 -7.13 -6.65
N ALA A 199 -3.94 -7.50 -6.58
CA ALA A 199 -4.85 -7.57 -7.72
C ALA A 199 -6.23 -6.98 -7.39
N ASP A 200 -7.14 -7.00 -8.37
CA ASP A 200 -8.52 -6.49 -8.24
C ASP A 200 -8.55 -5.08 -7.64
N TYR A 201 -7.78 -4.16 -8.22
CA TYR A 201 -7.73 -2.78 -7.76
C TYR A 201 -9.06 -2.07 -7.99
N ARG A 202 -9.66 -1.58 -6.90
CA ARG A 202 -10.91 -0.82 -6.89
C ARG A 202 -10.65 0.63 -6.51
N LYS A 203 -11.39 1.55 -7.12
CA LYS A 203 -11.36 2.97 -6.74
C LYS A 203 -11.84 3.15 -5.31
N LEU A 204 -11.11 3.95 -4.52
CA LEU A 204 -11.47 4.32 -3.16
C LEU A 204 -11.13 5.79 -2.94
N GLY A 205 -12.15 6.65 -2.92
CA GLY A 205 -11.93 8.10 -2.90
C GLY A 205 -11.06 8.57 -4.06
N GLY A 206 -9.99 9.30 -3.77
CA GLY A 206 -9.00 9.73 -4.76
C GLY A 206 -7.87 8.72 -5.00
N GLY A 207 -7.90 7.56 -4.34
CA GLY A 207 -6.91 6.50 -4.46
C GLY A 207 -7.47 5.18 -4.97
N TRP A 208 -6.82 4.10 -4.59
CA TRP A 208 -7.13 2.73 -4.97
C TRP A 208 -6.84 1.77 -3.82
N ILE A 209 -7.52 0.64 -3.79
CA ILE A 209 -7.22 -0.48 -2.90
C ILE A 209 -7.22 -1.77 -3.71
N ALA A 210 -6.21 -2.62 -3.51
CA ALA A 210 -6.25 -3.98 -4.01
C ALA A 210 -7.26 -4.77 -3.18
N ALA A 211 -8.29 -5.33 -3.82
CA ALA A 211 -9.29 -6.13 -3.13
C ALA A 211 -8.95 -7.63 -3.10
N LEU A 212 -7.83 -8.00 -3.73
CA LEU A 212 -7.29 -9.36 -3.71
C LEU A 212 -5.77 -9.29 -3.49
N VAL A 213 -5.30 -10.01 -2.48
CA VAL A 213 -3.86 -10.27 -2.26
C VAL A 213 -3.63 -11.78 -2.27
N GLU A 214 -2.64 -12.22 -3.00
CA GLU A 214 -2.27 -13.62 -3.09
C GLU A 214 -0.80 -13.82 -2.73
N VAL A 215 -0.51 -14.82 -1.92
CA VAL A 215 0.83 -15.17 -1.49
C VAL A 215 1.19 -16.55 -2.01
N TYR A 216 2.31 -16.62 -2.72
CA TYR A 216 2.89 -17.85 -3.22
C TYR A 216 4.25 -18.09 -2.59
N VAL A 217 4.57 -19.34 -2.30
CA VAL A 217 5.93 -19.79 -1.93
C VAL A 217 6.35 -20.87 -2.93
N ASP A 218 7.46 -20.67 -3.62
CA ASP A 218 7.91 -21.51 -4.73
C ASP A 218 6.79 -21.84 -5.74
N ALA A 219 6.10 -20.78 -6.18
CA ALA A 219 4.97 -20.84 -7.12
C ALA A 219 3.73 -21.61 -6.63
N LYS A 220 3.68 -22.06 -5.38
CA LYS A 220 2.48 -22.65 -4.78
C LYS A 220 1.73 -21.59 -3.98
N LYS A 221 0.44 -21.42 -4.24
CA LYS A 221 -0.40 -20.52 -3.44
C LYS A 221 -0.50 -21.07 -2.03
N VAL A 222 -0.14 -20.26 -1.04
CA VAL A 222 -0.17 -20.63 0.38
C VAL A 222 -1.16 -19.77 1.17
N PHE A 223 -1.50 -18.57 0.66
CA PHE A 223 -2.44 -17.69 1.34
C PHE A 223 -3.13 -16.76 0.33
N SER A 224 -4.36 -16.37 0.62
CA SER A 224 -5.03 -15.27 -0.10
C SER A 224 -5.93 -14.47 0.84
N GLU A 225 -6.08 -13.19 0.48
CA GLU A 225 -6.92 -12.19 1.15
C GLU A 225 -7.91 -11.63 0.14
N GLU A 226 -9.19 -11.68 0.46
CA GLU A 226 -10.25 -11.07 -0.34
C GLU A 226 -10.93 -9.98 0.52
N TYR A 227 -10.89 -8.71 0.07
CA TYR A 227 -11.41 -7.58 0.82
C TYR A 227 -12.84 -7.23 0.41
N THR A 228 -13.71 -7.09 1.40
CA THR A 228 -15.10 -6.66 1.29
C THR A 228 -15.37 -5.52 2.27
N GLU A 229 -16.56 -4.90 2.17
CA GLU A 229 -16.98 -3.82 3.08
C GLU A 229 -15.93 -2.69 3.22
N ILE A 230 -15.25 -2.40 2.12
CA ILE A 230 -14.16 -1.43 2.07
C ILE A 230 -14.73 -0.02 2.25
N ASN A 231 -14.24 0.71 3.25
CA ASN A 231 -14.65 2.07 3.53
C ASN A 231 -13.43 2.99 3.75
N GLY A 232 -13.21 3.94 2.85
CA GLY A 232 -12.13 4.94 2.93
C GLY A 232 -12.57 6.29 3.51
N ASP A 233 -13.85 6.46 3.85
CA ASP A 233 -14.40 7.67 4.49
C ASP A 233 -14.67 7.38 5.98
N VAL A 234 -13.59 7.07 6.70
CA VAL A 234 -13.64 6.75 8.12
C VAL A 234 -12.76 7.68 8.94
N LYS A 235 -13.20 7.95 10.16
CA LYS A 235 -12.41 8.63 11.19
C LYS A 235 -12.14 7.62 12.30
N LEU A 236 -10.91 7.22 12.45
CA LEU A 236 -10.50 6.25 13.45
C LEU A 236 -9.99 6.97 14.70
N ASP A 237 -10.46 6.55 15.88
CA ASP A 237 -9.93 7.00 17.15
C ASP A 237 -8.48 6.51 17.28
N PRO A 238 -7.50 7.37 17.60
CA PRO A 238 -6.12 6.95 17.85
C PRO A 238 -5.98 5.80 18.85
N ALA A 239 -6.91 5.65 19.79
CA ALA A 239 -6.96 4.57 20.77
C ALA A 239 -7.05 3.17 20.12
N VAL A 240 -7.60 3.08 18.93
CA VAL A 240 -7.67 1.83 18.13
C VAL A 240 -6.28 1.25 17.87
N PHE A 241 -5.26 2.12 17.81
CA PHE A 241 -3.87 1.76 17.54
C PHE A 241 -2.97 1.79 18.79
N ASP A 242 -3.54 1.93 20.01
CA ASP A 242 -2.80 1.82 21.26
C ASP A 242 -2.77 0.35 21.74
N PRO A 243 -1.58 -0.28 21.84
CA PRO A 243 -1.47 -1.67 22.31
C PRO A 243 -2.12 -1.92 23.69
N ARG A 244 -2.15 -0.90 24.56
CA ARG A 244 -2.74 -0.99 25.90
C ARG A 244 -4.28 -1.03 25.86
N GLN A 245 -4.86 -0.62 24.73
CA GLN A 245 -6.30 -0.52 24.54
C GLN A 245 -6.82 -1.51 23.49
N PHE A 246 -6.01 -2.48 23.08
CA PHE A 246 -6.36 -3.44 22.01
C PHE A 246 -7.71 -4.13 22.26
N THR A 247 -8.05 -4.46 23.52
CA THR A 247 -9.30 -5.13 23.88
C THR A 247 -10.45 -4.18 24.21
N SER A 248 -10.19 -2.89 24.41
CA SER A 248 -11.21 -1.92 24.85
C SER A 248 -11.58 -0.90 23.76
N ALA A 249 -10.65 -0.56 22.88
CA ALA A 249 -10.90 0.34 21.77
C ALA A 249 -11.19 -0.48 20.50
N HIS A 250 -12.38 -0.31 19.95
CA HIS A 250 -12.83 -0.96 18.73
C HIS A 250 -13.26 0.08 17.71
N TRP A 251 -12.96 -0.16 16.45
CA TRP A 251 -13.37 0.67 15.31
C TRP A 251 -14.57 0.07 14.57
N GLU A 252 -14.74 -1.24 14.71
CA GLU A 252 -15.80 -2.00 14.08
C GLU A 252 -16.99 -2.14 15.01
N LYS A 253 -18.17 -2.06 14.44
CA LYS A 253 -19.43 -2.38 15.10
C LYS A 253 -20.01 -3.59 14.36
N PRO A 254 -19.66 -4.79 14.80
CA PRO A 254 -20.21 -6.01 14.23
C PRO A 254 -21.72 -6.07 14.34
#